data_c7d16c836f44b58ec0b6e14ad66abd19
#
_entry.id   c7d16c836f44b58ec0b6e14ad66abd19
#
_cell.length_a   1.000
_cell.length_b   1.000
_cell.length_c   1.000
_cell.angle_alpha   90.00
_cell.angle_beta   90.00
_cell.angle_gamma   90.00
#
_symmetry.space_group_name_H-M   'P 1'
#
loop_
_entity.id
_entity.type
_entity.pdbx_description
1 polymer ?
#
loop_
_entity_poly.entity_id
_entity_poly.type
_entity_poly.pdbx_seq_one_letter_code
_entity_poly.pdbx_strand_id
1 'polypeptide(L)'
;GSGWASYQKTGKVCGIELPEGLKESDKLPEPIYTPSTKAEIGDHDENISYEQSIAHLEKYFPGKGAEYAEKLRDYTIALYKKCADYALSKGIIIADTKFEFGLDENGNIVIGDEMLTPDSSRFWPADGYEPGHGQPSFDKQFARDWLKANDGNHDWTLPQEIVDKTIEKYLQAYEMPVSYTHLR
;
A
#
# COMPACT_ATOMS: atom_id res chain seq x y z
N GLY A 1 -7.27 -7.15 2.41
CA GLY A 1 -6.23 -6.58 3.28
C GLY A 1 -6.77 -6.12 4.62
N SER A 2 -5.92 -5.62 5.52
CA SER A 2 -6.33 -5.19 6.87
C SER A 2 -7.40 -4.07 6.85
N GLY A 3 -7.31 -3.14 5.91
CA GLY A 3 -8.32 -2.09 5.74
C GLY A 3 -9.71 -2.63 5.42
N TRP A 4 -9.81 -3.57 4.49
CA TRP A 4 -11.10 -4.21 4.16
C TRP A 4 -11.70 -4.96 5.36
N ALA A 5 -10.87 -5.73 6.07
CA ALA A 5 -11.31 -6.44 7.26
C ALA A 5 -11.76 -5.49 8.39
N SER A 6 -11.09 -4.35 8.55
CA SER A 6 -11.50 -3.31 9.49
C SER A 6 -12.84 -2.69 9.09
N TYR A 7 -13.01 -2.34 7.82
CA TYR A 7 -14.26 -1.80 7.30
C TYR A 7 -15.43 -2.77 7.51
N GLN A 8 -15.27 -4.03 7.14
CA GLN A 8 -16.32 -5.04 7.34
C GLN A 8 -16.76 -5.17 8.81
N LYS A 9 -15.83 -4.98 9.74
CA LYS A 9 -16.09 -5.11 11.18
C LYS A 9 -16.66 -3.85 11.81
N THR A 10 -16.24 -2.68 11.36
CA THR A 10 -16.48 -1.42 12.09
C THR A 10 -17.03 -0.29 11.21
N GLY A 11 -17.09 -0.43 9.90
CA GLY A 11 -17.37 0.65 8.95
C GLY A 11 -16.24 1.69 8.83
N LYS A 12 -15.09 1.46 9.52
CA LYS A 12 -13.99 2.44 9.61
C LYS A 12 -12.64 1.83 9.26
N VAL A 13 -11.73 2.69 8.80
CA VAL A 13 -10.31 2.34 8.62
C VAL A 13 -9.45 3.46 9.23
N CYS A 14 -8.59 3.14 10.18
CA CYS A 14 -7.75 4.12 10.90
C CYS A 14 -8.55 5.29 11.49
N GLY A 15 -9.77 5.02 12.01
CA GLY A 15 -10.67 6.02 12.54
C GLY A 15 -11.52 6.78 11.51
N ILE A 16 -11.24 6.63 10.21
CA ILE A 16 -11.99 7.27 9.12
C ILE A 16 -13.26 6.46 8.84
N GLU A 17 -14.41 7.10 8.91
CA GLU A 17 -15.69 6.53 8.49
C GLU A 17 -15.74 6.44 6.96
N LEU A 18 -16.05 5.26 6.45
CA LEU A 18 -16.22 5.04 5.01
C LEU A 18 -17.69 4.92 4.65
N PRO A 19 -18.07 5.18 3.38
CA PRO A 19 -19.43 5.03 2.91
C PRO A 19 -19.97 3.62 3.21
N GLU A 20 -21.25 3.54 3.54
CA GLU A 20 -21.95 2.25 3.71
C GLU A 20 -22.11 1.53 2.36
N GLY A 21 -22.12 0.21 2.41
CA GLY A 21 -22.39 -0.63 1.25
C GLY A 21 -21.21 -0.82 0.29
N LEU A 22 -20.00 -0.41 0.66
CA LEU A 22 -18.80 -0.71 -0.13
C LEU A 22 -18.62 -2.22 -0.27
N LYS A 23 -18.25 -2.65 -1.45
CA LYS A 23 -17.86 -4.01 -1.79
C LYS A 23 -16.34 -4.16 -1.76
N GLU A 24 -15.87 -5.38 -1.71
CA GLU A 24 -14.44 -5.63 -1.82
C GLU A 24 -13.90 -5.05 -3.13
N SER A 25 -12.76 -4.41 -3.06
CA SER A 25 -12.10 -3.72 -4.19
C SER A 25 -12.82 -2.50 -4.75
N ASP A 26 -13.88 -1.99 -4.12
CA ASP A 26 -14.50 -0.74 -4.54
C ASP A 26 -13.49 0.42 -4.49
N LYS A 27 -13.56 1.28 -5.50
CA LYS A 27 -12.81 2.53 -5.49
C LYS A 27 -13.44 3.50 -4.50
N LEU A 28 -12.66 3.99 -3.56
CA LEU A 28 -13.10 5.05 -2.64
C LEU A 28 -13.32 6.37 -3.39
N PRO A 29 -14.26 7.23 -2.96
CA PRO A 29 -14.47 8.55 -3.56
C PRO A 29 -13.20 9.40 -3.55
N GLU A 30 -12.41 9.34 -2.48
CA GLU A 30 -11.11 9.99 -2.32
C GLU A 30 -10.12 9.02 -1.67
N PRO A 31 -8.83 9.16 -1.96
CA PRO A 31 -7.78 8.42 -1.24
C PRO A 31 -7.80 8.78 0.24
N ILE A 32 -7.58 7.79 1.09
CA ILE A 32 -7.50 7.96 2.54
C ILE A 32 -6.08 7.76 3.04
N TYR A 33 -5.69 8.53 4.05
CA TYR A 33 -4.43 8.38 4.74
C TYR A 33 -4.58 7.42 5.93
N THR A 34 -3.84 6.31 5.90
CA THR A 34 -3.95 5.23 6.88
C THR A 34 -2.62 5.00 7.57
N PRO A 35 -2.24 5.86 8.55
CA PRO A 35 -0.96 5.74 9.23
C PRO A 35 -0.85 4.46 10.06
N SER A 36 0.37 3.98 10.19
CA SER A 36 0.74 2.94 11.15
C SER A 36 2.00 3.35 11.92
N THR A 37 2.18 2.76 13.10
CA THR A 37 3.46 2.82 13.80
C THR A 37 4.49 2.01 13.02
N LYS A 38 5.78 2.36 13.14
CA LYS A 38 6.85 1.47 12.71
C LYS A 38 7.22 0.57 13.88
N ALA A 39 6.96 -0.72 13.72
CA ALA A 39 7.29 -1.72 14.72
C ALA A 39 8.81 -1.98 14.78
N GLU A 40 9.28 -2.48 15.92
CA GLU A 40 10.62 -3.04 16.03
C GLU A 40 10.71 -4.39 15.28
N ILE A 41 11.94 -4.84 15.01
CA ILE A 41 12.17 -6.10 14.29
C ILE A 41 11.54 -7.26 15.07
N GLY A 42 10.58 -7.94 14.45
CA GLY A 42 9.85 -9.07 15.02
C GLY A 42 8.41 -8.76 15.44
N ASP A 43 8.05 -7.49 15.50
CA ASP A 43 6.69 -7.04 15.75
C ASP A 43 5.99 -6.61 14.47
N HIS A 44 4.67 -6.37 14.53
CA HIS A 44 3.86 -5.91 13.41
C HIS A 44 3.51 -4.43 13.55
N ASP A 45 3.55 -3.71 12.43
CA ASP A 45 3.06 -2.34 12.36
C ASP A 45 1.58 -2.29 12.76
N GLU A 46 1.24 -1.38 13.66
CA GLU A 46 -0.13 -1.17 14.13
C GLU A 46 -0.77 0.02 13.39
N ASN A 47 -1.93 -0.22 12.79
CA ASN A 47 -2.74 0.85 12.20
C ASN A 47 -3.26 1.77 13.31
N ILE A 48 -3.06 3.07 13.13
CA ILE A 48 -3.47 4.11 14.08
C ILE A 48 -4.32 5.17 13.39
N SER A 49 -5.08 5.95 14.19
CA SER A 49 -5.79 7.12 13.64
C SER A 49 -4.82 8.30 13.40
N TYR A 50 -5.32 9.31 12.68
CA TYR A 50 -4.55 10.54 12.47
C TYR A 50 -4.19 11.22 13.80
N GLU A 51 -5.13 11.29 14.76
CA GLU A 51 -4.91 11.86 16.09
C GLU A 51 -3.87 11.06 16.88
N GLN A 52 -3.93 9.74 16.78
CA GLN A 52 -2.93 8.87 17.39
C GLN A 52 -1.54 9.06 16.76
N SER A 53 -1.48 9.33 15.44
CA SER A 53 -0.20 9.62 14.78
C SER A 53 0.42 10.94 15.27
N ILE A 54 -0.41 11.96 15.52
CA ILE A 54 0.05 13.21 16.16
C ILE A 54 0.66 12.93 17.52
N ALA A 55 -0.05 12.19 18.39
CA ALA A 55 0.42 11.86 19.73
C ALA A 55 1.70 10.99 19.70
N HIS A 56 1.79 10.08 18.74
CA HIS A 56 2.99 9.25 18.55
C HIS A 56 4.19 10.10 18.15
N LEU A 57 4.03 10.96 17.14
CA LEU A 57 5.10 11.86 16.70
C LEU A 57 5.51 12.88 17.76
N GLU A 58 4.55 13.40 18.55
CA GLU A 58 4.84 14.32 19.65
C GLU A 58 5.74 13.70 20.72
N LYS A 59 5.62 12.40 20.95
CA LYS A 59 6.47 11.66 21.89
C LYS A 59 7.93 11.65 21.46
N TYR A 60 8.21 11.55 20.15
CA TYR A 60 9.57 11.48 19.62
C TYR A 60 10.12 12.85 19.18
N PHE A 61 9.23 13.76 18.83
CA PHE A 61 9.55 15.12 18.35
C PHE A 61 8.71 16.16 19.08
N PRO A 62 9.02 16.46 20.36
CA PRO A 62 8.24 17.37 21.19
C PRO A 62 8.04 18.75 20.52
N GLY A 63 6.78 19.20 20.45
CA GLY A 63 6.38 20.45 19.80
C GLY A 63 6.27 20.38 18.27
N LYS A 64 6.48 19.19 17.67
CA LYS A 64 6.43 18.98 16.21
C LYS A 64 5.41 17.94 15.76
N GLY A 65 4.77 17.24 16.68
CA GLY A 65 3.91 16.13 16.38
C GLY A 65 2.80 16.46 15.37
N ALA A 66 2.06 17.54 15.60
CA ALA A 66 0.99 17.98 14.70
C ALA A 66 1.53 18.43 13.33
N GLU A 67 2.63 19.22 13.30
CA GLU A 67 3.25 19.69 12.07
C GLU A 67 3.70 18.50 11.20
N TYR A 68 4.37 17.52 11.81
CA TYR A 68 4.86 16.35 11.07
C TYR A 68 3.72 15.46 10.60
N ALA A 69 2.71 15.19 11.44
CA ALA A 69 1.55 14.39 11.03
C ALA A 69 0.83 15.01 9.82
N GLU A 70 0.65 16.35 9.83
CA GLU A 70 0.05 17.05 8.70
C GLU A 70 0.89 16.91 7.42
N LYS A 71 2.19 17.17 7.50
CA LYS A 71 3.09 17.03 6.34
C LYS A 71 3.12 15.60 5.80
N LEU A 72 3.19 14.60 6.67
CA LEU A 72 3.19 13.19 6.25
C LEU A 72 1.90 12.82 5.54
N ARG A 73 0.74 13.25 6.07
CA ARG A 73 -0.55 13.05 5.40
C ARG A 73 -0.56 13.70 4.02
N ASP A 74 -0.18 14.97 3.94
CA ASP A 74 -0.28 15.75 2.72
C ASP A 74 0.69 15.24 1.65
N TYR A 75 1.92 14.89 2.03
CA TYR A 75 2.89 14.27 1.11
C TYR A 75 2.42 12.92 0.62
N THR A 76 1.91 12.06 1.51
CA THR A 76 1.38 10.75 1.17
C THR A 76 0.26 10.84 0.15
N ILE A 77 -0.74 11.68 0.40
CA ILE A 77 -1.90 11.85 -0.49
C ILE A 77 -1.48 12.47 -1.84
N ALA A 78 -0.60 13.48 -1.82
CA ALA A 78 -0.13 14.12 -3.05
C ALA A 78 0.68 13.15 -3.94
N LEU A 79 1.59 12.39 -3.33
CA LEU A 79 2.37 11.37 -4.04
C LEU A 79 1.46 10.27 -4.60
N TYR A 80 0.55 9.74 -3.77
CA TYR A 80 -0.38 8.71 -4.21
C TYR A 80 -1.21 9.18 -5.41
N LYS A 81 -1.88 10.33 -5.32
CA LYS A 81 -2.72 10.87 -6.41
C LYS A 81 -1.93 10.99 -7.71
N LYS A 82 -0.76 11.62 -7.66
CA LYS A 82 0.09 11.80 -8.85
C LYS A 82 0.51 10.47 -9.49
N CYS A 83 0.91 9.52 -8.67
CA CYS A 83 1.39 8.22 -9.16
C CYS A 83 0.24 7.32 -9.59
N ALA A 84 -0.92 7.36 -8.93
CA ALA A 84 -2.10 6.60 -9.31
C ALA A 84 -2.64 7.04 -10.66
N ASP A 85 -2.69 8.35 -10.94
CA ASP A 85 -3.11 8.89 -12.24
C ASP A 85 -2.16 8.44 -13.36
N TYR A 86 -0.84 8.50 -13.11
CA TYR A 86 0.16 8.02 -14.06
C TYR A 86 0.03 6.52 -14.30
N ALA A 87 -0.05 5.71 -13.25
CA ALA A 87 -0.17 4.26 -13.36
C ALA A 87 -1.44 3.85 -14.11
N LEU A 88 -2.57 4.52 -13.82
CA LEU A 88 -3.83 4.28 -14.52
C LEU A 88 -3.72 4.56 -16.01
N SER A 89 -3.00 5.62 -16.42
CA SER A 89 -2.71 5.91 -17.83
C SER A 89 -1.90 4.81 -18.54
N LYS A 90 -1.28 3.91 -17.75
CA LYS A 90 -0.50 2.76 -18.21
C LYS A 90 -1.22 1.42 -18.01
N GLY A 91 -2.50 1.45 -17.63
CA GLY A 91 -3.28 0.25 -17.42
C GLY A 91 -3.11 -0.41 -16.06
N ILE A 92 -2.55 0.31 -15.07
CA ILE A 92 -2.34 -0.18 -13.70
C ILE A 92 -3.17 0.63 -12.71
N ILE A 93 -3.93 -0.05 -11.87
CA ILE A 93 -4.56 0.53 -10.68
C ILE A 93 -3.64 0.33 -9.49
N ILE A 94 -3.20 1.41 -8.85
CA ILE A 94 -2.55 1.34 -7.53
C ILE A 94 -3.66 1.31 -6.49
N ALA A 95 -3.96 0.13 -5.95
CA ALA A 95 -5.04 -0.03 -4.98
C ALA A 95 -4.66 0.57 -3.62
N ASP A 96 -3.46 0.31 -3.17
CA ASP A 96 -2.84 0.92 -2.01
C ASP A 96 -1.31 0.92 -2.14
N THR A 97 -0.67 1.74 -1.33
CA THR A 97 0.80 1.79 -1.25
C THR A 97 1.23 2.16 0.16
N LYS A 98 2.43 1.75 0.52
CA LYS A 98 3.10 2.14 1.76
C LYS A 98 4.22 3.12 1.43
N PHE A 99 4.29 4.22 2.17
CA PHE A 99 5.42 5.14 2.17
C PHE A 99 6.03 5.18 3.56
N GLU A 100 7.34 5.23 3.63
CA GLU A 100 8.08 5.51 4.85
C GLU A 100 8.78 6.86 4.75
N PHE A 101 8.83 7.58 5.86
CA PHE A 101 9.45 8.89 5.91
C PHE A 101 10.42 8.96 7.08
N GLY A 102 11.45 9.77 6.90
CA GLY A 102 12.43 10.08 7.92
C GLY A 102 12.81 11.55 7.88
N LEU A 103 13.77 11.94 8.71
CA LEU A 103 14.37 13.27 8.66
C LEU A 103 15.81 13.14 8.13
N ASP A 104 16.20 14.08 7.27
CA ASP A 104 17.59 14.25 6.89
C ASP A 104 18.40 14.95 8.01
N GLU A 105 19.68 15.14 7.81
CA GLU A 105 20.59 15.83 8.74
C GLU A 105 20.21 17.29 9.03
N ASN A 106 19.40 17.90 8.16
CA ASN A 106 18.92 19.26 8.29
C ASN A 106 17.51 19.35 8.92
N GLY A 107 16.91 18.20 9.27
CA GLY A 107 15.56 18.11 9.80
C GLY A 107 14.45 18.21 8.76
N ASN A 108 14.76 18.05 7.46
CA ASN A 108 13.75 18.00 6.42
C ASN A 108 13.14 16.61 6.36
N ILE A 109 11.83 16.54 6.11
CA ILE A 109 11.16 15.26 5.86
C ILE A 109 11.59 14.75 4.49
N VAL A 110 12.11 13.53 4.48
CA VAL A 110 12.51 12.78 3.28
C VAL A 110 11.78 11.46 3.21
N ILE A 111 11.52 11.00 2.00
CA ILE A 111 10.98 9.67 1.79
C ILE A 111 12.13 8.66 1.91
N GLY A 112 11.90 7.60 2.65
CA GLY A 112 12.83 6.50 2.82
C GLY A 112 12.21 5.19 2.32
N ASP A 113 13.04 4.15 2.31
CA ASP A 113 12.64 2.82 1.87
C ASP A 113 12.14 2.76 0.42
N GLU A 114 11.68 1.61 -0.02
CA GLU A 114 11.09 1.43 -1.33
C GLU A 114 9.69 2.06 -1.40
N MET A 115 9.34 2.60 -2.55
CA MET A 115 8.01 3.13 -2.80
C MET A 115 7.50 2.72 -4.18
N LEU A 116 6.20 2.45 -4.27
CA LEU A 116 5.53 2.13 -5.54
C LEU A 116 6.16 0.96 -6.30
N THR A 117 6.61 -0.03 -5.55
CA THR A 117 7.08 -1.32 -6.06
C THR A 117 6.01 -2.39 -5.85
N PRO A 118 6.12 -3.55 -6.49
CA PRO A 118 5.23 -4.68 -6.20
C PRO A 118 5.31 -5.19 -4.75
N ASP A 119 6.31 -4.78 -3.98
CA ASP A 119 6.45 -5.11 -2.56
C ASP A 119 5.74 -4.11 -1.64
N SER A 120 5.86 -2.81 -1.93
CA SER A 120 5.25 -1.74 -1.14
C SER A 120 3.80 -1.42 -1.55
N SER A 121 3.33 -1.94 -2.68
CA SER A 121 2.05 -1.54 -3.30
C SER A 121 1.28 -2.74 -3.82
N ARG A 122 -0.06 -2.62 -3.89
CA ARG A 122 -0.90 -3.53 -4.66
C ARG A 122 -1.22 -2.93 -6.02
N PHE A 123 -0.77 -3.61 -7.05
CA PHE A 123 -0.98 -3.24 -8.44
C PHE A 123 -1.97 -4.21 -9.09
N TRP A 124 -3.10 -3.67 -9.57
CA TRP A 124 -4.10 -4.43 -10.29
C TRP A 124 -4.12 -4.03 -11.77
N PRO A 125 -4.37 -4.96 -12.69
CA PRO A 125 -4.66 -4.59 -14.06
C PRO A 125 -5.94 -3.74 -14.10
N ALA A 126 -5.89 -2.64 -14.86
CA ALA A 126 -7.09 -1.82 -15.09
C ALA A 126 -8.08 -2.50 -16.02
N ASP A 127 -7.56 -3.32 -16.95
CA ASP A 127 -8.38 -4.17 -17.80
C ASP A 127 -8.99 -5.31 -16.98
N GLY A 128 -10.30 -5.47 -17.10
CA GLY A 128 -11.05 -6.48 -16.34
C GLY A 128 -11.24 -6.17 -14.85
N TYR A 129 -10.92 -4.95 -14.39
CA TYR A 129 -11.23 -4.55 -13.02
C TYR A 129 -12.73 -4.51 -12.78
N GLU A 130 -13.18 -5.25 -11.77
CA GLU A 130 -14.59 -5.32 -11.35
C GLU A 130 -14.68 -5.39 -9.82
N PRO A 131 -15.38 -4.44 -9.16
CA PRO A 131 -15.59 -4.49 -7.71
C PRO A 131 -16.46 -5.67 -7.28
N GLY A 132 -16.32 -6.07 -6.01
CA GLY A 132 -17.13 -7.13 -5.38
C GLY A 132 -16.37 -8.40 -5.06
N HIS A 133 -15.13 -8.49 -5.47
CA HIS A 133 -14.23 -9.61 -5.18
C HIS A 133 -12.77 -9.17 -5.21
N GLY A 134 -11.86 -10.05 -4.76
CA GLY A 134 -10.42 -9.83 -4.87
C GLY A 134 -9.97 -9.72 -6.34
N GLN A 135 -9.02 -8.82 -6.60
CA GLN A 135 -8.53 -8.57 -7.96
C GLN A 135 -7.27 -9.38 -8.27
N PRO A 136 -7.05 -9.75 -9.56
CA PRO A 136 -5.74 -10.17 -10.01
C PRO A 136 -4.69 -9.13 -9.63
N SER A 137 -3.48 -9.56 -9.31
CA SER A 137 -2.44 -8.67 -8.81
C SER A 137 -1.11 -8.92 -9.49
N PHE A 138 -0.33 -7.85 -9.71
CA PHE A 138 1.05 -7.90 -10.20
C PHE A 138 2.09 -7.93 -9.08
N ASP A 139 1.65 -8.08 -7.84
CA ASP A 139 2.48 -8.03 -6.63
C ASP A 139 2.60 -9.39 -5.94
N LYS A 140 3.22 -9.39 -4.76
CA LYS A 140 3.44 -10.60 -3.92
C LYS A 140 2.16 -11.30 -3.43
N GLN A 141 0.97 -10.76 -3.70
CA GLN A 141 -0.29 -11.39 -3.28
C GLN A 141 -0.47 -12.78 -3.87
N PHE A 142 0.00 -12.99 -5.10
CA PHE A 142 -0.05 -14.30 -5.75
C PHE A 142 0.70 -15.40 -4.94
N ALA A 143 1.93 -15.10 -4.51
CA ALA A 143 2.69 -16.02 -3.67
C ALA A 143 2.05 -16.21 -2.28
N ARG A 144 1.49 -15.13 -1.70
CA ARG A 144 0.76 -15.19 -0.43
C ARG A 144 -0.50 -16.06 -0.50
N ASP A 145 -1.24 -15.98 -1.60
CA ASP A 145 -2.46 -16.78 -1.79
C ASP A 145 -2.10 -18.26 -1.92
N TRP A 146 -1.01 -18.59 -2.62
CA TRP A 146 -0.50 -19.95 -2.66
C TRP A 146 -0.08 -20.45 -1.27
N LEU A 147 0.67 -19.66 -0.50
CA LEU A 147 1.08 -20.00 0.87
C LEU A 147 -0.12 -20.28 1.77
N LYS A 148 -1.15 -19.44 1.71
CA LYS A 148 -2.39 -19.64 2.49
C LYS A 148 -3.13 -20.92 2.09
N ALA A 149 -3.20 -21.22 0.80
CA ALA A 149 -3.85 -22.43 0.30
C ALA A 149 -3.07 -23.71 0.67
N ASN A 150 -1.78 -23.57 1.00
CA ASN A 150 -0.87 -24.67 1.34
C ASN A 150 -0.30 -24.56 2.76
N ASP A 151 -1.05 -23.98 3.68
CA ASP A 151 -0.61 -23.67 5.07
C ASP A 151 -0.20 -24.91 5.91
N GLY A 152 -0.50 -26.12 5.45
CA GLY A 152 -0.01 -27.37 6.05
C GLY A 152 1.41 -27.77 5.66
N ASN A 153 2.06 -27.08 4.75
CA ASN A 153 3.42 -27.37 4.31
C ASN A 153 4.42 -26.44 4.99
N HIS A 154 5.05 -26.93 6.05
CA HIS A 154 5.92 -26.14 6.93
C HIS A 154 7.37 -25.95 6.46
N ASP A 155 7.72 -26.37 5.24
CA ASP A 155 9.08 -26.18 4.73
C ASP A 155 9.32 -24.78 4.10
N TRP A 156 8.25 -24.00 3.93
CA TRP A 156 8.26 -22.63 3.39
C TRP A 156 8.93 -22.50 2.00
N THR A 157 9.10 -23.60 1.30
CA THR A 157 9.68 -23.63 -0.05
C THR A 157 8.58 -23.43 -1.08
N LEU A 158 8.68 -22.37 -1.87
CA LEU A 158 7.79 -22.14 -3.00
C LEU A 158 8.16 -23.10 -4.16
N PRO A 159 7.19 -23.79 -4.77
CA PRO A 159 7.44 -24.51 -6.01
C PRO A 159 7.97 -23.58 -7.11
N GLN A 160 8.84 -24.10 -7.97
CA GLN A 160 9.46 -23.30 -9.03
C GLN A 160 8.42 -22.62 -9.93
N GLU A 161 7.29 -23.27 -10.21
CA GLU A 161 6.19 -22.71 -10.98
C GLU A 161 5.61 -21.43 -10.32
N ILE A 162 5.52 -21.40 -8.98
CA ILE A 162 5.01 -20.23 -8.25
C ILE A 162 6.04 -19.10 -8.26
N VAL A 163 7.33 -19.44 -8.14
CA VAL A 163 8.43 -18.48 -8.27
C VAL A 163 8.41 -17.86 -9.67
N ASP A 164 8.37 -18.66 -10.72
CA ASP A 164 8.39 -18.19 -12.11
C ASP A 164 7.19 -17.27 -12.42
N LYS A 165 5.99 -17.65 -12.00
CA LYS A 165 4.78 -16.83 -12.16
C LYS A 165 4.85 -15.53 -11.36
N THR A 166 5.47 -15.55 -10.19
CA THR A 166 5.67 -14.32 -9.39
C THR A 166 6.64 -13.37 -10.09
N ILE A 167 7.75 -13.89 -10.62
CA ILE A 167 8.71 -13.13 -11.41
C ILE A 167 8.04 -12.54 -12.65
N GLU A 168 7.26 -13.33 -13.39
CA GLU A 168 6.52 -12.85 -14.57
C GLU A 168 5.61 -11.66 -14.22
N LYS A 169 4.88 -11.72 -13.12
CA LYS A 169 4.03 -10.60 -12.66
C LYS A 169 4.83 -9.35 -12.31
N TYR A 170 5.99 -9.50 -11.67
CA TYR A 170 6.87 -8.37 -11.36
C TYR A 170 7.43 -7.73 -12.63
N LEU A 171 7.81 -8.54 -13.62
CA LEU A 171 8.26 -8.04 -14.92
C LEU A 171 7.14 -7.31 -15.66
N GLN A 172 5.92 -7.83 -15.65
CA GLN A 172 4.75 -7.15 -16.23
C GLN A 172 4.53 -5.78 -15.56
N ALA A 173 4.56 -5.71 -14.23
CA ALA A 173 4.45 -4.45 -13.49
C ALA A 173 5.56 -3.45 -13.84
N TYR A 174 6.77 -3.93 -14.12
CA TYR A 174 7.89 -3.09 -14.53
C TYR A 174 7.74 -2.60 -15.98
N GLU A 175 7.37 -3.46 -16.91
CA GLU A 175 7.30 -3.15 -18.34
C GLU A 175 6.15 -2.20 -18.70
N MET A 176 5.00 -2.33 -18.06
CA MET A 176 3.82 -1.52 -18.36
C MET A 176 4.05 0.00 -18.21
N PRO A 177 4.65 0.50 -17.12
CA PRO A 177 4.94 1.93 -16.97
C PRO A 177 6.01 2.44 -17.93
N VAL A 178 7.01 1.61 -18.28
CA VAL A 178 8.18 2.04 -19.06
C VAL A 178 8.07 1.80 -20.55
N SER A 179 7.06 1.06 -21.02
CA SER A 179 6.93 0.63 -22.42
C SER A 179 6.92 1.77 -23.46
N TYR A 180 6.75 3.04 -23.03
CA TYR A 180 6.79 4.23 -23.90
C TYR A 180 8.09 5.03 -23.80
N THR A 181 8.95 4.79 -22.83
CA THR A 181 10.19 5.56 -22.63
C THR A 181 11.38 5.03 -23.40
N HIS A 182 11.30 3.83 -23.94
CA HIS A 182 12.38 3.20 -24.71
C HIS A 182 12.23 3.30 -26.23
N LEU A 183 11.21 4.01 -26.73
CA LEU A 183 10.96 4.21 -28.16
C LEU A 183 11.22 5.66 -28.64
N ARG A 184 12.06 6.41 -27.92
CA ARG A 184 12.57 7.71 -28.38
C ARG A 184 14.07 7.80 -28.27
#